data_69d8308835a996420359a253ac298c1f
#
_entry.id   69d8308835a996420359a253ac298c1f
#
_cell.length_a   1.000
_cell.length_b   1.000
_cell.length_c   1.000
_cell.angle_alpha   90.00
_cell.angle_beta   90.00
_cell.angle_gamma   90.00
#
_symmetry.space_group_name_H-M   'P 1'
#
loop_
_entity.id
_entity.type
_entity.pdbx_description
1 polymer ?
#
loop_
_entity_poly.entity_id
_entity_poly.type
_entity_poly.pdbx_seq_one_letter_code
_entity_poly.pdbx_strand_id
1 'polypeptide(L)'
;MESLKFFVPVYDQQLLARHLMLSGSSMFLGGLIIGVLVYGSKYPRLTLYCHIEGVSYGAAMITTGLILTQTQFVGQLSKEELFGVWLGQAVGWPMWLSQILQALFWGTNQMNRMVLIPNSHMC
;
A
#
# COMPACT_ATOMS: atom_id res chain seq x y z
N MET A 1 4.86 14.95 15.43
CA MET A 1 3.44 15.29 15.47
C MET A 1 2.73 15.07 14.16
N GLU A 2 3.35 15.52 13.07
CA GLU A 2 2.74 15.32 11.76
C GLU A 2 2.48 13.85 11.45
N SER A 3 3.40 12.98 11.81
CA SER A 3 3.25 11.56 11.52
C SER A 3 2.06 10.93 12.23
N LEU A 4 1.66 11.47 13.36
CA LEU A 4 0.53 10.92 14.10
C LEU A 4 -0.80 11.20 13.41
N LYS A 5 -0.84 12.20 12.55
CA LYS A 5 -2.08 12.54 11.86
C LYS A 5 -2.51 11.47 10.86
N PHE A 6 -1.58 10.61 10.43
CA PHE A 6 -1.93 9.50 9.56
C PHE A 6 -2.84 8.49 10.25
N PHE A 7 -2.77 8.41 11.57
CA PHE A 7 -3.53 7.41 12.32
C PHE A 7 -4.82 7.96 12.90
N VAL A 8 -5.16 9.20 12.55
CA VAL A 8 -6.41 9.81 13.00
C VAL A 8 -7.33 9.97 11.79
N PRO A 9 -8.60 9.55 11.89
CA PRO A 9 -9.50 9.72 10.77
C PRO A 9 -9.60 11.16 10.32
N VAL A 10 -9.58 11.36 9.02
CA VAL A 10 -9.63 12.69 8.42
C VAL A 10 -10.99 12.88 7.77
N TYR A 11 -11.69 13.92 8.19
CA TYR A 11 -13.03 14.22 7.66
C TYR A 11 -13.03 15.43 6.74
N ASP A 12 -11.87 15.94 6.37
CA ASP A 12 -11.73 17.00 5.41
C ASP A 12 -11.29 16.36 4.08
N GLN A 13 -12.12 16.52 3.06
CA GLN A 13 -11.89 15.85 1.78
C GLN A 13 -10.56 16.24 1.14
N GLN A 14 -10.23 17.52 1.18
CA GLN A 14 -8.98 18.00 0.58
C GLN A 14 -7.76 17.51 1.36
N LEU A 15 -7.85 17.52 2.68
CA LEU A 15 -6.77 17.04 3.52
C LEU A 15 -6.60 15.53 3.35
N LEU A 16 -7.69 14.80 3.27
CA LEU A 16 -7.64 13.35 3.04
C LEU A 16 -7.01 13.06 1.66
N ALA A 17 -7.38 13.83 0.64
CA ALA A 17 -6.80 13.68 -0.69
C ALA A 17 -5.29 13.86 -0.64
N ARG A 18 -4.83 14.86 0.09
CA ARG A 18 -3.40 15.09 0.24
C ARG A 18 -2.71 13.94 0.95
N HIS A 19 -3.32 13.44 2.02
CA HIS A 19 -2.77 12.29 2.75
C HIS A 19 -2.69 11.06 1.86
N LEU A 20 -3.72 10.82 1.07
CA LEU A 20 -3.73 9.68 0.15
C LEU A 20 -2.63 9.80 -0.89
N MET A 21 -2.43 10.98 -1.44
CA MET A 21 -1.39 11.16 -2.45
C MET A 21 0.00 10.98 -1.85
N LEU A 22 0.23 11.52 -0.67
CA LEU A 22 1.53 11.37 -0.01
C LEU A 22 1.76 9.92 0.42
N SER A 23 0.76 9.30 1.01
CA SER A 23 0.84 7.93 1.44
C SER A 23 1.04 6.99 0.25
N GLY A 24 0.27 7.20 -0.81
CA GLY A 24 0.38 6.38 -2.01
C GLY A 24 1.72 6.54 -2.70
N SER A 25 2.24 7.77 -2.75
CA SER A 25 3.57 8.02 -3.33
C SER A 25 4.65 7.31 -2.53
N SER A 26 4.53 7.33 -1.21
CA SER A 26 5.50 6.65 -0.35
C SER A 26 5.46 5.15 -0.56
N MET A 27 4.27 4.58 -0.64
CA MET A 27 4.12 3.15 -0.86
C MET A 27 4.59 2.75 -2.26
N PHE A 28 4.28 3.57 -3.25
CA PHE A 28 4.72 3.33 -4.62
C PHE A 28 6.25 3.29 -4.69
N LEU A 29 6.90 4.29 -4.10
CA LEU A 29 8.34 4.34 -4.07
C LEU A 29 8.93 3.15 -3.31
N GLY A 30 8.35 2.81 -2.17
CA GLY A 30 8.78 1.64 -1.41
C GLY A 30 8.64 0.36 -2.23
N GLY A 31 7.55 0.24 -2.98
CA GLY A 31 7.36 -0.90 -3.85
C GLY A 31 8.42 -0.99 -4.94
N LEU A 32 8.82 0.15 -5.49
CA LEU A 32 9.88 0.17 -6.49
C LEU A 32 11.22 -0.25 -5.89
N ILE A 33 11.52 0.21 -4.68
CA ILE A 33 12.75 -0.18 -4.00
C ILE A 33 12.77 -1.69 -3.76
N ILE A 34 11.64 -2.24 -3.33
CA ILE A 34 11.54 -3.69 -3.11
C ILE A 34 11.74 -4.44 -4.42
N GLY A 35 11.27 -3.87 -5.53
CA GLY A 35 11.47 -4.48 -6.83
C GLY A 35 12.94 -4.67 -7.17
N VAL A 36 13.79 -3.74 -6.74
CA VAL A 36 15.23 -3.87 -6.95
C VAL A 36 15.80 -5.01 -6.12
N LEU A 37 15.20 -5.28 -4.96
CA LEU A 37 15.71 -6.30 -4.05
C LEU A 37 15.26 -7.71 -4.39
N VAL A 38 14.41 -7.88 -5.39
CA VAL A 38 13.87 -9.20 -5.73
C VAL A 38 14.96 -10.20 -6.01
N TYR A 39 15.95 -9.80 -6.79
CA TYR A 39 17.00 -10.73 -7.23
C TYR A 39 17.92 -11.15 -6.11
N GLY A 40 18.10 -10.29 -5.12
CA GLY A 40 18.99 -10.61 -4.00
C GLY A 40 18.26 -11.12 -2.77
N SER A 41 16.94 -11.30 -2.83
CA SER A 41 16.18 -11.68 -1.66
C SER A 41 16.20 -13.19 -1.47
N LYS A 42 15.96 -13.59 -0.22
CA LYS A 42 15.90 -15.00 0.14
C LYS A 42 14.65 -15.66 -0.42
N TYR A 43 13.59 -14.90 -0.54
CA TYR A 43 12.31 -15.39 -1.06
C TYR A 43 11.87 -14.50 -2.21
N PRO A 44 12.46 -14.68 -3.40
CA PRO A 44 12.21 -13.76 -4.52
C PRO A 44 10.74 -13.66 -4.92
N ARG A 45 10.03 -14.77 -4.84
CA ARG A 45 8.64 -14.80 -5.24
C ARG A 45 7.78 -13.93 -4.32
N LEU A 46 7.99 -14.07 -3.02
CA LEU A 46 7.26 -13.28 -2.04
C LEU A 46 7.65 -11.81 -2.13
N THR A 47 8.94 -11.55 -2.36
CA THR A 47 9.43 -10.18 -2.51
C THR A 47 8.84 -9.53 -3.77
N LEU A 48 8.73 -10.29 -4.84
CA LEU A 48 8.08 -9.80 -6.06
C LEU A 48 6.62 -9.45 -5.79
N TYR A 49 5.96 -10.28 -5.00
CA TYR A 49 4.57 -10.03 -4.63
C TYR A 49 4.43 -8.72 -3.87
N CYS A 50 5.35 -8.47 -2.93
CA CYS A 50 5.36 -7.21 -2.19
C CYS A 50 5.61 -6.02 -3.11
N HIS A 51 6.48 -6.18 -4.10
CA HIS A 51 6.74 -5.15 -5.07
C HIS A 51 5.48 -4.81 -5.87
N ILE A 52 4.80 -5.81 -6.40
CA ILE A 52 3.59 -5.61 -7.19
C ILE A 52 2.51 -4.96 -6.34
N GLU A 53 2.34 -5.44 -5.12
CA GLU A 53 1.31 -4.93 -4.23
C GLU A 53 1.57 -3.48 -3.85
N GLY A 54 2.82 -3.15 -3.52
CA GLY A 54 3.18 -1.79 -3.16
C GLY A 54 2.96 -0.82 -4.30
N VAL A 55 3.38 -1.19 -5.49
CA VAL A 55 3.22 -0.33 -6.66
C VAL A 55 1.74 -0.17 -7.00
N SER A 56 0.99 -1.26 -7.01
CA SER A 56 -0.43 -1.22 -7.37
C SER A 56 -1.26 -0.45 -6.34
N TYR A 57 -1.05 -0.75 -5.08
CA TYR A 57 -1.80 -0.12 -4.00
C TYR A 57 -1.44 1.35 -3.89
N GLY A 58 -0.16 1.67 -4.03
CA GLY A 58 0.29 3.06 -4.02
C GLY A 58 -0.32 3.86 -5.16
N ALA A 59 -0.34 3.30 -6.36
CA ALA A 59 -0.96 3.95 -7.51
C ALA A 59 -2.46 4.16 -7.28
N ALA A 60 -3.12 3.16 -6.70
CA ALA A 60 -4.55 3.27 -6.41
C ALA A 60 -4.82 4.40 -5.40
N MET A 61 -3.99 4.53 -4.38
CA MET A 61 -4.13 5.61 -3.40
C MET A 61 -3.93 6.98 -4.04
N ILE A 62 -2.93 7.11 -4.90
CA ILE A 62 -2.66 8.38 -5.59
C ILE A 62 -3.86 8.74 -6.46
N THR A 63 -4.37 7.77 -7.21
CA THR A 63 -5.51 7.99 -8.08
C THR A 63 -6.74 8.40 -7.28
N THR A 64 -7.01 7.71 -6.18
CA THR A 64 -8.12 8.05 -5.31
C THR A 64 -7.98 9.46 -4.77
N GLY A 65 -6.78 9.83 -4.34
CA GLY A 65 -6.52 11.18 -3.87
C GLY A 65 -6.79 12.23 -4.93
N LEU A 66 -6.34 11.98 -6.14
CA LEU A 66 -6.57 12.92 -7.25
C LEU A 66 -8.07 13.06 -7.55
N ILE A 67 -8.80 11.95 -7.52
CA ILE A 67 -10.24 11.98 -7.75
C ILE A 67 -10.93 12.82 -6.68
N LEU A 68 -10.51 12.68 -5.43
CA LEU A 68 -11.11 13.43 -4.33
C LEU A 68 -10.89 14.93 -4.46
N THR A 69 -9.83 15.35 -5.15
CA THR A 69 -9.62 16.78 -5.36
C THR A 69 -10.56 17.36 -6.40
N GLN A 70 -11.22 16.53 -7.20
CA GLN A 70 -12.10 16.97 -8.27
C GLN A 70 -13.54 17.06 -7.76
N THR A 71 -13.78 17.99 -6.85
CA THR A 71 -15.09 18.10 -6.22
C THR A 71 -16.20 18.43 -7.19
N GLN A 72 -15.86 19.02 -8.33
CA GLN A 72 -16.86 19.33 -9.34
C GLN A 72 -17.40 18.06 -10.01
N PHE A 73 -16.68 16.96 -9.93
CA PHE A 73 -17.13 15.70 -10.51
C PHE A 73 -17.67 14.74 -9.47
N VAL A 74 -16.99 14.63 -8.33
CA VAL A 74 -17.42 13.67 -7.30
C VAL A 74 -18.24 14.30 -6.19
N GLY A 75 -18.25 15.63 -6.11
CA GLY A 75 -18.98 16.33 -5.06
C GLY A 75 -18.31 16.18 -3.70
N GLN A 76 -19.08 16.57 -2.67
CA GLN A 76 -18.60 16.47 -1.30
C GLN A 76 -19.00 15.12 -0.73
N LEU A 77 -18.05 14.40 -0.18
CA LEU A 77 -18.30 13.11 0.41
C LEU A 77 -18.79 13.27 1.84
N SER A 78 -19.64 12.34 2.28
CA SER A 78 -20.09 12.31 3.65
C SER A 78 -18.96 11.87 4.57
N LYS A 79 -19.17 12.04 5.88
CA LYS A 79 -18.16 11.62 6.86
C LYS A 79 -17.92 10.13 6.81
N GLU A 80 -18.96 9.34 6.58
CA GLU A 80 -18.83 7.90 6.48
C GLU A 80 -17.99 7.50 5.27
N GLU A 81 -18.20 8.18 4.16
CA GLU A 81 -17.43 7.90 2.95
C GLU A 81 -15.96 8.26 3.13
N LEU A 82 -15.71 9.42 3.74
CA LEU A 82 -14.33 9.83 4.02
C LEU A 82 -13.66 8.88 5.00
N PHE A 83 -14.39 8.43 6.02
CA PHE A 83 -13.85 7.47 6.97
C PHE A 83 -13.51 6.16 6.28
N GLY A 84 -14.37 5.69 5.37
CA GLY A 84 -14.11 4.46 4.63
C GLY A 84 -12.85 4.55 3.78
N VAL A 85 -12.66 5.68 3.11
CA VAL A 85 -11.48 5.90 2.29
C VAL A 85 -10.22 5.94 3.17
N TRP A 86 -10.30 6.68 4.28
CA TRP A 86 -9.19 6.75 5.21
C TRP A 86 -8.84 5.37 5.77
N LEU A 87 -9.86 4.61 6.15
CA LEU A 87 -9.65 3.29 6.72
C LEU A 87 -8.98 2.36 5.72
N GLY A 88 -9.38 2.45 4.45
CA GLY A 88 -8.76 1.64 3.42
C GLY A 88 -7.26 1.86 3.33
N GLN A 89 -6.84 3.12 3.33
CA GLN A 89 -5.41 3.40 3.24
C GLN A 89 -4.69 3.06 4.55
N ALA A 90 -5.34 3.25 5.68
CA ALA A 90 -4.72 2.96 6.97
C ALA A 90 -4.49 1.46 7.15
N VAL A 91 -5.42 0.63 6.69
CA VAL A 91 -5.29 -0.83 6.80
C VAL A 91 -4.26 -1.37 5.82
N GLY A 92 -4.15 -0.75 4.65
CA GLY A 92 -3.20 -1.20 3.64
C GLY A 92 -1.76 -1.18 4.09
N TRP A 93 -1.38 -0.18 4.89
CA TRP A 93 -0.01 -0.05 5.36
C TRP A 93 0.44 -1.20 6.24
N PRO A 94 -0.27 -1.56 7.32
CA PRO A 94 0.15 -2.70 8.15
C PRO A 94 0.19 -4.01 7.36
N MET A 95 -0.76 -4.23 6.48
CA MET A 95 -0.77 -5.45 5.68
C MET A 95 0.45 -5.55 4.78
N TRP A 96 0.77 -4.47 4.10
CA TRP A 96 1.93 -4.45 3.21
C TRP A 96 3.23 -4.59 3.97
N LEU A 97 3.38 -3.85 5.08
CA LEU A 97 4.59 -3.93 5.88
C LEU A 97 4.77 -5.32 6.48
N SER A 98 3.68 -5.95 6.89
CA SER A 98 3.72 -7.32 7.39
C SER A 98 4.26 -8.27 6.34
N GLN A 99 3.80 -8.14 5.11
CA GLN A 99 4.27 -8.98 4.02
C GLN A 99 5.74 -8.76 3.72
N ILE A 100 6.20 -7.51 3.77
CA ILE A 100 7.61 -7.20 3.56
C ILE A 100 8.47 -7.87 4.62
N LEU A 101 8.06 -7.78 5.87
CA LEU A 101 8.81 -8.41 6.95
C LEU A 101 8.88 -9.92 6.76
N GLN A 102 7.79 -10.54 6.34
CA GLN A 102 7.80 -11.96 6.08
C GLN A 102 8.71 -12.31 4.91
N ALA A 103 8.69 -11.49 3.87
CA ALA A 103 9.51 -11.74 2.69
C ALA A 103 11.00 -11.61 2.97
N LEU A 104 11.38 -10.64 3.80
CA LEU A 104 12.79 -10.36 4.04
C LEU A 104 13.39 -11.19 5.16
N PHE A 105 12.58 -11.54 6.17
CA PHE A 105 13.14 -12.18 7.36
C PHE A 105 12.64 -13.58 7.63
N TRP A 106 11.34 -13.82 7.49
CA TRP A 106 10.79 -15.10 7.88
C TRP A 106 10.44 -16.00 6.72
N GLY A 107 9.82 -15.46 5.71
CA GLY A 107 9.45 -16.22 4.54
C GLY A 107 8.45 -17.34 4.80
N THR A 108 7.98 -17.47 6.02
CA THR A 108 7.08 -18.55 6.37
C THR A 108 5.75 -17.98 6.77
N ASN A 109 4.77 -18.26 5.98
CA ASN A 109 3.43 -17.84 6.29
C ASN A 109 2.50 -18.80 5.60
N GLN A 110 1.53 -19.31 6.33
CA GLN A 110 0.60 -20.25 5.76
C GLN A 110 -0.10 -19.68 4.53
N MET A 111 -0.47 -18.44 4.62
CA MET A 111 -1.16 -17.78 3.53
C MET A 111 -0.28 -17.64 2.30
N ASN A 112 1.00 -17.56 2.51
CA ASN A 112 1.94 -17.33 1.42
C ASN A 112 2.64 -18.60 0.97
N ARG A 113 2.20 -19.74 1.43
CA ARG A 113 2.85 -21.00 1.07
C ARG A 113 2.94 -21.21 -0.42
N MET A 114 1.90 -20.85 -1.13
CA MET A 114 1.91 -21.00 -2.57
C MET A 114 2.93 -20.09 -3.22
N VAL A 115 3.15 -18.93 -2.64
CA VAL A 115 4.15 -18.01 -3.11
C VAL A 115 5.55 -18.49 -2.82
N LEU A 116 5.68 -19.32 -1.77
CA LEU A 116 6.96 -19.85 -1.35
C LEU A 116 7.28 -21.22 -1.91
N ILE A 117 6.35 -21.80 -2.65
CA ILE A 117 6.60 -23.10 -3.27
C ILE A 117 7.87 -23.03 -4.09
N PRO A 118 8.68 -24.06 -4.03
CA PRO A 118 9.95 -24.08 -4.75
C PRO A 118 9.79 -23.62 -6.17
N ASN A 119 10.65 -22.75 -6.54
CA ASN A 119 10.50 -22.09 -7.78
C ASN A 119 11.46 -22.49 -8.80
N SER A 120 11.99 -23.64 -8.66
CA SER A 120 12.90 -24.12 -9.65
C SER A 120 12.25 -24.12 -11.01
N HIS A 121 10.93 -24.16 -11.02
CA HIS A 121 10.25 -24.10 -12.28
C HIS A 121 9.66 -22.77 -12.58
N MET A 122 9.97 -21.83 -11.76
CA MET A 122 9.27 -20.61 -11.90
C MET A 122 9.95 -19.64 -12.70
N CYS A 123 10.91 -19.78 -13.17
CA CYS A 123 11.63 -18.77 -13.84
C CYS A 123 11.06 -18.15 -14.94
#